data_9702f77c78ad0759e69572b376020a21
#
_entry.id   9702f77c78ad0759e69572b376020a21
#
_cell.length_a   1.000
_cell.length_b   1.000
_cell.length_c   1.000
_cell.angle_alpha   90.00
_cell.angle_beta   90.00
_cell.angle_gamma   90.00
#
_symmetry.space_group_name_H-M   'P 1'
#
loop_
_entity.id
_entity.type
_entity.pdbx_description
1 polymer ?
#
loop_
_entity_poly.entity_id
_entity_poly.type
_entity_poly.pdbx_seq_one_letter_code
_entity_poly.pdbx_strand_id
1 'polypeptide(L)'
;MALLSATVLLYAIAALIINRVVSSYLTHRRLQHFAKANGATFPKYVPTRLPFGLDFVWRTISTARGGGDIFDDVFGPMYAANGTTFAMPGASETAVIHTIDPVNIQAILATKFKDFILGDRRIKAFKPLLGDSILNTDGTSWEHSRSLLRPQFSRDQINDLEKTESAAQALFDALALVGTKHNGSVEIDIMPLLFRFTLDTATGFLFGESVESQKAAATGITSRASAATAMAADQSGNDMAFSEAFNEAANWIMTRVRLQGLYWLAPSRNGKKASDYLRRYTDYYVRMAKPGMGKEEYVLLERLAEQTKNQGKLSDQILGLLIAGRDTTATLLSWTILLLAQHPAVFKRLREDITQDFGEYTPNPSNINFGTLKSSTYLQFVLRETLRVYNVVPFNARIAARDTVLPRGGGADGSIPVVVQKGQTVNFSPYLLHRREDIWEAATEFRPERWEGMKLDWNYIPFSGGPRICIGRKSIPT
;
A
#
# COMPACT_ATOMS: atom_id res chain seq x y z
N MET A 1 -16.20 2.79 -54.77
CA MET A 1 -16.00 3.41 -53.42
C MET A 1 -15.35 2.46 -52.41
N ALA A 2 -15.79 1.20 -52.24
CA ALA A 2 -15.21 0.25 -51.27
C ALA A 2 -13.69 -0.09 -51.48
N LEU A 3 -13.26 -0.24 -52.75
CA LEU A 3 -11.88 -0.50 -53.14
C LEU A 3 -10.95 0.69 -52.82
N LEU A 4 -11.43 1.94 -53.04
CA LEU A 4 -10.67 3.14 -52.70
C LEU A 4 -10.49 3.28 -51.15
N SER A 5 -11.51 2.92 -50.38
CA SER A 5 -11.44 2.95 -48.94
C SER A 5 -10.48 1.87 -48.38
N ALA A 6 -10.44 0.68 -48.97
CA ALA A 6 -9.49 -0.38 -48.56
C ALA A 6 -8.05 -0.01 -48.87
N THR A 7 -7.77 0.62 -50.02
CA THR A 7 -6.43 1.06 -50.41
C THR A 7 -5.95 2.17 -49.50
N VAL A 8 -6.79 3.16 -49.18
CA VAL A 8 -6.45 4.24 -48.21
C VAL A 8 -6.16 3.68 -46.82
N LEU A 9 -6.96 2.70 -46.37
CA LEU A 9 -6.73 2.04 -45.09
C LEU A 9 -5.40 1.30 -45.06
N LEU A 10 -5.05 0.59 -46.14
CA LEU A 10 -3.75 -0.10 -46.25
C LEU A 10 -2.55 0.90 -46.19
N TYR A 11 -2.64 2.01 -46.93
CA TYR A 11 -1.60 3.05 -46.85
C TYR A 11 -1.53 3.68 -45.45
N ALA A 12 -2.65 3.92 -44.79
CA ALA A 12 -2.67 4.42 -43.42
C ALA A 12 -2.01 3.44 -42.43
N ILE A 13 -2.33 2.14 -42.55
CA ILE A 13 -1.69 1.08 -41.74
C ILE A 13 -0.19 1.00 -42.04
N ALA A 14 0.21 1.00 -43.31
CA ALA A 14 1.63 0.98 -43.69
C ALA A 14 2.38 2.21 -43.16
N ALA A 15 1.79 3.41 -43.27
CA ALA A 15 2.37 4.64 -42.70
C ALA A 15 2.51 4.56 -41.17
N LEU A 16 1.52 4.02 -40.47
CA LEU A 16 1.60 3.79 -39.02
C LEU A 16 2.71 2.80 -38.64
N ILE A 17 2.85 1.71 -39.40
CA ILE A 17 3.91 0.71 -39.17
C ILE A 17 5.29 1.34 -39.41
N ILE A 18 5.47 2.05 -40.53
CA ILE A 18 6.73 2.74 -40.86
C ILE A 18 7.08 3.75 -39.77
N ASN A 19 6.14 4.63 -39.40
CA ASN A 19 6.35 5.59 -38.31
C ASN A 19 6.77 4.90 -37.02
N ARG A 20 6.13 3.77 -36.71
CA ARG A 20 6.45 2.97 -35.53
C ARG A 20 7.87 2.42 -35.57
N VAL A 21 8.26 1.81 -36.68
CA VAL A 21 9.62 1.26 -36.89
C VAL A 21 10.66 2.36 -36.80
N VAL A 22 10.47 3.47 -37.48
CA VAL A 22 11.38 4.62 -37.48
C VAL A 22 11.50 5.22 -36.06
N SER A 23 10.37 5.44 -35.39
CA SER A 23 10.34 5.95 -34.01
C SER A 23 11.06 5.01 -33.03
N SER A 24 10.83 3.69 -33.16
CA SER A 24 11.51 2.67 -32.35
C SER A 24 13.01 2.69 -32.58
N TYR A 25 13.45 2.74 -33.84
CA TYR A 25 14.86 2.80 -34.22
C TYR A 25 15.55 4.07 -33.67
N LEU A 26 14.94 5.24 -33.85
CA LEU A 26 15.47 6.51 -33.32
C LEU A 26 15.55 6.50 -31.80
N THR A 27 14.53 5.98 -31.14
CA THR A 27 14.52 5.80 -29.69
C THR A 27 15.62 4.87 -29.22
N HIS A 28 15.80 3.74 -29.89
CA HIS A 28 16.87 2.80 -29.58
C HIS A 28 18.26 3.42 -29.72
N ARG A 29 18.52 4.13 -30.83
CA ARG A 29 19.79 4.86 -31.03
C ARG A 29 20.03 5.93 -29.96
N ARG A 30 19.02 6.71 -29.63
CA ARG A 30 19.10 7.70 -28.54
C ARG A 30 19.47 7.03 -27.22
N LEU A 31 18.83 5.92 -26.87
CA LEU A 31 19.11 5.19 -25.64
C LEU A 31 20.49 4.52 -25.65
N GLN A 32 21.00 4.07 -26.80
CA GLN A 32 22.37 3.58 -26.91
C GLN A 32 23.41 4.68 -26.63
N HIS A 33 23.19 5.88 -27.19
CA HIS A 33 24.04 7.05 -26.88
C HIS A 33 23.98 7.44 -25.41
N PHE A 34 22.76 7.43 -24.84
CA PHE A 34 22.56 7.73 -23.42
C PHE A 34 23.25 6.67 -22.54
N ALA A 35 23.12 5.40 -22.87
CA ALA A 35 23.79 4.29 -22.18
C ALA A 35 25.31 4.49 -22.17
N LYS A 36 25.90 4.70 -23.34
CA LYS A 36 27.35 4.93 -23.47
C LYS A 36 27.84 6.14 -22.67
N ALA A 37 27.09 7.24 -22.69
CA ALA A 37 27.45 8.46 -21.96
C ALA A 37 27.38 8.29 -20.44
N ASN A 38 26.60 7.32 -19.94
CA ASN A 38 26.43 7.04 -18.51
C ASN A 38 27.15 5.77 -18.05
N GLY A 39 27.98 5.14 -18.91
CA GLY A 39 28.62 3.87 -18.57
C GLY A 39 27.62 2.73 -18.27
N ALA A 40 26.44 2.81 -18.86
CA ALA A 40 25.33 1.90 -18.61
C ALA A 40 25.09 0.93 -19.76
N THR A 41 24.41 -0.17 -19.46
CA THR A 41 23.95 -1.15 -20.46
C THR A 41 22.41 -1.26 -20.43
N PHE A 42 21.85 -2.02 -21.36
CA PHE A 42 20.44 -2.40 -21.24
C PHE A 42 20.30 -3.51 -20.19
N PRO A 43 19.19 -3.55 -19.42
CA PRO A 43 18.94 -4.63 -18.47
C PRO A 43 18.79 -5.97 -19.21
N LYS A 44 19.14 -7.08 -18.52
CA LYS A 44 18.88 -8.42 -19.04
C LYS A 44 17.40 -8.55 -19.42
N TYR A 45 17.14 -8.89 -20.69
CA TYR A 45 15.76 -9.07 -21.16
C TYR A 45 15.35 -10.52 -21.02
N VAL A 46 14.23 -10.75 -20.34
CA VAL A 46 13.62 -12.07 -20.16
C VAL A 46 12.43 -12.18 -21.12
N PRO A 47 12.53 -12.97 -22.20
CA PRO A 47 11.45 -13.13 -23.16
C PRO A 47 10.30 -13.94 -22.53
N THR A 48 9.09 -13.65 -22.97
CA THR A 48 7.89 -14.42 -22.66
C THR A 48 7.43 -15.20 -23.87
N ARG A 49 6.70 -16.31 -23.67
CA ARG A 49 6.23 -17.16 -24.76
C ARG A 49 5.14 -16.51 -25.60
N LEU A 50 4.28 -15.70 -24.95
CA LEU A 50 3.21 -14.97 -25.61
C LEU A 50 3.51 -13.47 -25.67
N PRO A 51 3.04 -12.75 -26.68
CA PRO A 51 3.18 -11.30 -26.78
C PRO A 51 2.66 -10.60 -25.50
N PHE A 52 3.23 -9.44 -25.18
CA PHE A 52 2.84 -8.61 -24.03
C PHE A 52 2.93 -9.31 -22.66
N GLY A 53 3.62 -10.45 -22.55
CA GLY A 53 3.72 -11.20 -21.31
C GLY A 53 2.44 -11.87 -20.85
N LEU A 54 1.53 -12.22 -21.79
CA LEU A 54 0.25 -12.82 -21.48
C LEU A 54 0.36 -14.17 -20.75
N ASP A 55 1.37 -14.97 -21.06
CA ASP A 55 1.69 -16.22 -20.35
C ASP A 55 2.09 -15.95 -18.88
N PHE A 56 2.85 -14.91 -18.63
CA PHE A 56 3.19 -14.48 -17.28
C PHE A 56 1.96 -13.98 -16.52
N VAL A 57 1.13 -13.15 -17.16
CA VAL A 57 -0.14 -12.69 -16.56
C VAL A 57 -1.05 -13.86 -16.23
N TRP A 58 -1.18 -14.80 -17.18
CA TRP A 58 -1.98 -16.02 -16.96
C TRP A 58 -1.44 -16.85 -15.79
N ARG A 59 -0.13 -17.08 -15.73
CA ARG A 59 0.52 -17.81 -14.63
C ARG A 59 0.24 -17.11 -13.28
N THR A 60 0.38 -15.80 -13.22
CA THR A 60 0.11 -15.03 -12.00
C THR A 60 -1.35 -15.17 -11.53
N ILE A 61 -2.30 -15.07 -12.47
CA ILE A 61 -3.75 -15.21 -12.17
C ILE A 61 -4.07 -16.65 -11.75
N SER A 62 -3.54 -17.66 -12.46
CA SER A 62 -3.82 -19.07 -12.14
C SER A 62 -3.25 -19.47 -10.78
N THR A 63 -2.04 -19.03 -10.45
CA THR A 63 -1.45 -19.23 -9.11
C THR A 63 -2.32 -18.62 -8.02
N ALA A 64 -2.70 -17.35 -8.18
CA ALA A 64 -3.55 -16.66 -7.20
C ALA A 64 -4.94 -17.32 -7.04
N ARG A 65 -5.54 -17.82 -8.13
CA ARG A 65 -6.83 -18.54 -8.08
C ARG A 65 -6.71 -19.95 -7.47
N GLY A 66 -5.55 -20.60 -7.64
CA GLY A 66 -5.24 -21.88 -7.05
C GLY A 66 -4.85 -21.83 -5.57
N GLY A 67 -4.86 -20.65 -4.94
CA GLY A 67 -4.45 -20.45 -3.55
C GLY A 67 -2.95 -20.42 -3.32
N GLY A 68 -2.14 -20.35 -4.39
CA GLY A 68 -0.69 -20.18 -4.31
C GLY A 68 -0.25 -18.75 -4.05
N ASP A 69 0.98 -18.57 -3.59
CA ASP A 69 1.60 -17.26 -3.38
C ASP A 69 2.30 -16.77 -4.65
N ILE A 70 1.84 -15.65 -5.20
CA ILE A 70 2.41 -15.10 -6.44
C ILE A 70 3.85 -14.61 -6.26
N PHE A 71 4.26 -14.23 -5.06
CA PHE A 71 5.63 -13.79 -4.81
C PHE A 71 6.58 -14.98 -4.70
N ASP A 72 6.21 -15.99 -3.94
CA ASP A 72 7.06 -17.18 -3.73
C ASP A 72 7.00 -18.14 -4.93
N ASP A 73 5.82 -18.32 -5.56
CA ASP A 73 5.64 -19.31 -6.64
C ASP A 73 5.92 -18.75 -8.05
N VAL A 74 5.83 -17.42 -8.25
CA VAL A 74 6.00 -16.81 -9.58
C VAL A 74 7.19 -15.87 -9.62
N PHE A 75 7.21 -14.83 -8.78
CA PHE A 75 8.25 -13.81 -8.84
C PHE A 75 9.60 -14.30 -8.27
N GLY A 76 9.60 -15.01 -7.13
CA GLY A 76 10.82 -15.55 -6.51
C GLY A 76 11.66 -16.37 -7.47
N PRO A 77 11.11 -17.42 -8.11
CA PRO A 77 11.82 -18.20 -9.13
C PRO A 77 12.33 -17.37 -10.31
N MET A 78 11.61 -16.31 -10.71
CA MET A 78 12.08 -15.41 -11.77
C MET A 78 13.33 -14.64 -11.36
N TYR A 79 13.38 -14.12 -10.13
CA TYR A 79 14.56 -13.43 -9.62
C TYR A 79 15.73 -14.41 -9.41
N ALA A 80 15.46 -15.62 -8.93
CA ALA A 80 16.48 -16.66 -8.78
C ALA A 80 17.14 -17.03 -10.15
N ALA A 81 16.35 -17.10 -11.22
CA ALA A 81 16.83 -17.44 -12.55
C ALA A 81 17.51 -16.27 -13.30
N ASN A 82 17.14 -15.03 -12.98
CA ASN A 82 17.51 -13.88 -13.81
C ASN A 82 18.33 -12.81 -13.09
N GLY A 83 18.59 -12.99 -11.79
CA GLY A 83 19.32 -12.03 -10.96
C GLY A 83 18.38 -10.98 -10.36
N THR A 84 18.97 -10.02 -9.64
CA THR A 84 18.24 -9.03 -8.84
C THR A 84 17.57 -7.92 -9.67
N THR A 85 17.93 -7.80 -10.97
CA THR A 85 17.41 -6.76 -11.87
C THR A 85 17.34 -7.29 -13.29
N PHE A 86 16.15 -7.25 -13.89
CA PHE A 86 15.91 -7.69 -15.28
C PHE A 86 14.72 -6.94 -15.87
N ALA A 87 14.56 -7.01 -17.19
CA ALA A 87 13.41 -6.47 -17.90
C ALA A 87 12.60 -7.60 -18.55
N MET A 88 11.29 -7.44 -18.61
CA MET A 88 10.39 -8.38 -19.29
C MET A 88 9.27 -7.63 -20.03
N PRO A 89 8.62 -8.27 -21.01
CA PRO A 89 7.46 -7.65 -21.68
C PRO A 89 6.40 -7.24 -20.68
N GLY A 90 5.82 -6.05 -20.90
CA GLY A 90 4.65 -5.57 -20.17
C GLY A 90 3.45 -5.41 -21.11
N ALA A 91 2.28 -5.16 -20.55
CA ALA A 91 1.07 -4.87 -21.32
C ALA A 91 1.17 -3.57 -22.14
N SER A 92 2.22 -2.78 -21.95
CA SER A 92 2.56 -1.61 -22.74
C SER A 92 3.76 -1.91 -23.65
N GLU A 93 4.01 -1.04 -24.62
CA GLU A 93 5.07 -1.17 -25.62
C GLU A 93 6.50 -1.20 -25.05
N THR A 94 6.70 -0.68 -23.86
CA THR A 94 7.99 -0.70 -23.18
C THR A 94 8.08 -1.85 -22.20
N ALA A 95 9.20 -2.57 -22.21
CA ALA A 95 9.48 -3.60 -21.22
C ALA A 95 9.46 -3.02 -19.80
N VAL A 96 8.94 -3.78 -18.85
CA VAL A 96 8.94 -3.43 -17.43
C VAL A 96 10.23 -3.92 -16.80
N ILE A 97 10.92 -3.06 -16.09
CA ILE A 97 12.09 -3.44 -15.29
C ILE A 97 11.61 -3.92 -13.91
N HIS A 98 12.16 -5.04 -13.47
CA HIS A 98 11.93 -5.60 -12.14
C HIS A 98 13.24 -5.55 -11.35
N THR A 99 13.22 -5.08 -10.11
CA THR A 99 14.41 -5.03 -9.25
C THR A 99 14.10 -5.34 -7.80
N ILE A 100 14.99 -6.11 -7.15
CA ILE A 100 15.06 -6.30 -5.68
C ILE A 100 16.45 -5.91 -5.16
N ASP A 101 17.21 -5.16 -5.95
CA ASP A 101 18.51 -4.63 -5.51
C ASP A 101 18.30 -3.39 -4.63
N PRO A 102 18.83 -3.37 -3.39
CA PRO A 102 18.62 -2.26 -2.46
C PRO A 102 19.22 -0.94 -2.95
N VAL A 103 20.32 -0.97 -3.73
CA VAL A 103 20.93 0.24 -4.29
C VAL A 103 20.04 0.84 -5.37
N ASN A 104 19.43 0.00 -6.21
CA ASN A 104 18.45 0.44 -7.21
C ASN A 104 17.20 0.99 -6.55
N ILE A 105 16.69 0.34 -5.50
CA ILE A 105 15.52 0.83 -4.75
C ILE A 105 15.82 2.16 -4.08
N GLN A 106 17.02 2.31 -3.50
CA GLN A 106 17.49 3.60 -2.98
C GLN A 106 17.55 4.67 -4.07
N ALA A 107 18.03 4.33 -5.27
CA ALA A 107 18.04 5.26 -6.39
C ALA A 107 16.62 5.71 -6.77
N ILE A 108 15.67 4.78 -6.90
CA ILE A 108 14.29 5.07 -7.26
C ILE A 108 13.59 5.93 -6.21
N LEU A 109 13.80 5.63 -4.92
CA LEU A 109 13.05 6.23 -3.83
C LEU A 109 13.70 7.49 -3.24
N ALA A 110 15.02 7.65 -3.38
CA ALA A 110 15.77 8.72 -2.73
C ALA A 110 16.74 9.45 -3.66
N THR A 111 17.84 8.85 -4.08
CA THR A 111 18.94 9.58 -4.73
C THR A 111 18.58 10.13 -6.11
N LYS A 112 17.67 9.45 -6.83
CA LYS A 112 17.11 9.88 -8.12
C LYS A 112 15.58 10.08 -8.05
N PHE A 113 15.07 10.45 -6.89
CA PHE A 113 13.63 10.59 -6.64
C PHE A 113 12.90 11.41 -7.71
N LYS A 114 13.52 12.50 -8.20
CA LYS A 114 12.92 13.38 -9.22
C LYS A 114 12.82 12.73 -10.61
N ASP A 115 13.54 11.63 -10.84
CA ASP A 115 13.49 10.89 -12.11
C ASP A 115 12.32 9.92 -12.15
N PHE A 116 11.66 9.67 -11.01
CA PHE A 116 10.63 8.66 -10.86
C PHE A 116 9.34 9.21 -10.27
N ILE A 117 8.20 8.87 -10.89
CA ILE A 117 6.85 9.32 -10.53
C ILE A 117 5.92 8.12 -10.34
N LEU A 118 4.73 8.34 -9.78
CA LEU A 118 3.66 7.32 -9.75
C LEU A 118 3.11 7.08 -11.15
N GLY A 119 2.91 8.16 -11.89
CA GLY A 119 2.46 8.17 -13.27
C GLY A 119 0.94 8.07 -13.45
N ASP A 120 0.49 8.58 -14.59
CA ASP A 120 -0.93 8.77 -14.91
C ASP A 120 -1.78 7.51 -14.81
N ARG A 121 -1.24 6.33 -15.17
CA ARG A 121 -1.99 5.07 -15.15
C ARG A 121 -2.47 4.74 -13.73
N ARG A 122 -1.55 4.82 -12.76
CA ARG A 122 -1.85 4.61 -11.35
C ARG A 122 -2.81 5.68 -10.83
N ILE A 123 -2.51 6.95 -11.10
CA ILE A 123 -3.33 8.08 -10.67
C ILE A 123 -4.78 7.92 -11.15
N LYS A 124 -4.99 7.62 -12.43
CA LYS A 124 -6.32 7.43 -13.01
C LYS A 124 -7.04 6.17 -12.48
N ALA A 125 -6.31 5.10 -12.17
CA ALA A 125 -6.89 3.90 -11.58
C ALA A 125 -7.44 4.16 -10.18
N PHE A 126 -6.72 4.89 -9.34
CA PHE A 126 -7.12 5.21 -7.96
C PHE A 126 -8.05 6.41 -7.83
N LYS A 127 -8.13 7.29 -8.84
CA LYS A 127 -8.84 8.57 -8.76
C LYS A 127 -10.30 8.49 -8.29
N PRO A 128 -11.11 7.48 -8.67
CA PRO A 128 -12.51 7.42 -8.25
C PRO A 128 -12.70 7.40 -6.73
N LEU A 129 -11.78 6.82 -5.99
CA LEU A 129 -11.84 6.73 -4.53
C LEU A 129 -10.93 7.75 -3.86
N LEU A 130 -9.66 7.83 -4.26
CA LEU A 130 -8.64 8.62 -3.59
C LEU A 130 -8.58 10.09 -4.05
N GLY A 131 -9.25 10.45 -5.15
CA GLY A 131 -9.13 11.80 -5.71
C GLY A 131 -7.68 12.21 -5.89
N ASP A 132 -7.35 13.43 -5.46
CA ASP A 132 -6.00 14.01 -5.51
C ASP A 132 -5.32 13.99 -4.12
N SER A 133 -5.39 12.83 -3.43
CA SER A 133 -4.75 12.62 -2.12
C SER A 133 -3.22 12.47 -2.23
N ILE A 134 -2.54 12.54 -1.08
CA ILE A 134 -1.09 12.30 -0.97
C ILE A 134 -0.64 10.96 -1.58
N LEU A 135 -1.51 9.94 -1.59
CA LEU A 135 -1.23 8.63 -2.14
C LEU A 135 -1.32 8.58 -3.67
N ASN A 136 -1.98 9.57 -4.29
CA ASN A 136 -2.41 9.54 -5.69
C ASN A 136 -2.02 10.78 -6.49
N THR A 137 -1.01 11.53 -6.05
CA THR A 137 -0.50 12.72 -6.74
C THR A 137 1.01 12.70 -6.91
N ASP A 138 1.51 13.43 -7.90
CA ASP A 138 2.92 13.62 -8.19
C ASP A 138 3.31 15.12 -8.14
N GLY A 139 4.61 15.41 -8.11
CA GLY A 139 5.16 16.74 -8.19
C GLY A 139 4.67 17.69 -7.09
N THR A 140 4.38 18.93 -7.46
CA THR A 140 3.98 20.00 -6.54
C THR A 140 2.68 19.70 -5.78
N SER A 141 1.73 18.97 -6.39
CA SER A 141 0.49 18.56 -5.72
C SER A 141 0.77 17.58 -4.58
N TRP A 142 1.68 16.63 -4.79
CA TRP A 142 2.12 15.73 -3.73
C TRP A 142 2.92 16.47 -2.65
N GLU A 143 3.83 17.36 -3.02
CA GLU A 143 4.63 18.17 -2.08
C GLU A 143 3.72 18.99 -1.16
N HIS A 144 2.69 19.63 -1.74
CA HIS A 144 1.69 20.37 -0.97
C HIS A 144 0.92 19.47 0.00
N SER A 145 0.41 18.32 -0.48
CA SER A 145 -0.28 17.35 0.40
C SER A 145 0.63 16.85 1.51
N ARG A 146 1.91 16.60 1.20
CA ARG A 146 2.91 16.15 2.17
C ARG A 146 3.20 17.22 3.23
N SER A 147 3.34 18.48 2.84
CA SER A 147 3.59 19.58 3.78
C SER A 147 2.39 19.81 4.71
N LEU A 148 1.18 19.70 4.19
CA LEU A 148 -0.06 19.83 4.95
C LEU A 148 -0.22 18.72 6.02
N LEU A 149 0.09 17.47 5.65
CA LEU A 149 -0.16 16.30 6.50
C LEU A 149 0.96 16.02 7.50
N ARG A 150 2.23 16.31 7.15
CA ARG A 150 3.39 15.92 7.96
C ARG A 150 3.37 16.41 9.42
N PRO A 151 2.96 17.65 9.73
CA PRO A 151 2.88 18.13 11.11
C PRO A 151 1.88 17.32 11.95
N GLN A 152 0.83 16.80 11.35
CA GLN A 152 -0.26 16.09 12.03
C GLN A 152 0.14 14.69 12.51
N PHE A 153 1.27 14.16 12.04
CA PHE A 153 1.87 12.90 12.47
C PHE A 153 3.12 13.13 13.35
N SER A 154 3.16 14.25 14.09
CA SER A 154 4.14 14.47 15.16
C SER A 154 3.77 13.60 16.38
N ARG A 155 4.74 13.37 17.28
CA ARG A 155 4.52 12.53 18.47
C ARG A 155 3.38 13.04 19.33
N ASP A 156 3.31 14.33 19.53
CA ASP A 156 2.31 14.96 20.42
C ASP A 156 0.89 14.76 19.93
N GLN A 157 0.70 14.56 18.61
CA GLN A 157 -0.61 14.39 18.00
C GLN A 157 -1.09 12.94 17.98
N ILE A 158 -0.19 11.97 18.09
CA ILE A 158 -0.51 10.52 18.03
C ILE A 158 -0.37 9.84 19.41
N ASN A 159 -0.16 10.61 20.47
CA ASN A 159 0.09 10.08 21.82
C ASN A 159 -1.20 9.71 22.57
N ASP A 160 -2.35 10.17 22.09
CA ASP A 160 -3.65 9.82 22.65
C ASP A 160 -4.04 8.41 22.23
N LEU A 161 -4.06 7.48 23.20
CA LEU A 161 -4.41 6.08 23.01
C LEU A 161 -5.84 5.74 23.47
N GLU A 162 -6.61 6.69 24.01
CA GLU A 162 -7.93 6.43 24.58
C GLU A 162 -8.90 5.84 23.54
N LYS A 163 -8.91 6.41 22.33
CA LYS A 163 -9.72 5.88 21.22
C LYS A 163 -9.28 4.51 20.78
N THR A 164 -7.97 4.25 20.81
CA THR A 164 -7.42 2.92 20.47
C THR A 164 -7.79 1.90 21.52
N GLU A 165 -7.73 2.25 22.81
CA GLU A 165 -8.16 1.40 23.92
C GLU A 165 -9.65 1.07 23.82
N SER A 166 -10.51 2.07 23.60
CA SER A 166 -11.95 1.87 23.42
C SER A 166 -12.27 0.92 22.25
N ALA A 167 -11.56 1.07 21.13
CA ALA A 167 -11.70 0.18 19.97
C ALA A 167 -11.16 -1.24 20.27
N ALA A 168 -10.07 -1.37 21.07
CA ALA A 168 -9.52 -2.65 21.49
C ALA A 168 -10.50 -3.39 22.41
N GLN A 169 -11.13 -2.68 23.34
CA GLN A 169 -12.16 -3.27 24.20
C GLN A 169 -13.35 -3.79 23.37
N ALA A 170 -13.82 -3.03 22.40
CA ALA A 170 -14.86 -3.47 21.48
C ALA A 170 -14.44 -4.71 20.64
N LEU A 171 -13.16 -4.83 20.29
CA LEU A 171 -12.62 -6.03 19.64
C LEU A 171 -12.66 -7.24 20.59
N PHE A 172 -12.25 -7.09 21.86
CA PHE A 172 -12.28 -8.18 22.83
C PHE A 172 -13.72 -8.65 23.12
N ASP A 173 -14.65 -7.72 23.23
CA ASP A 173 -16.08 -8.02 23.40
C ASP A 173 -16.61 -8.80 22.17
N ALA A 174 -16.24 -8.40 20.97
CA ALA A 174 -16.63 -9.09 19.74
C ALA A 174 -16.01 -10.50 19.65
N LEU A 175 -14.74 -10.67 20.04
CA LEU A 175 -14.09 -11.99 20.11
C LEU A 175 -14.81 -12.95 21.05
N ALA A 176 -15.34 -12.44 22.17
CA ALA A 176 -16.11 -13.25 23.13
C ALA A 176 -17.47 -13.69 22.57
N LEU A 177 -18.08 -12.90 21.66
CA LEU A 177 -19.44 -13.14 21.15
C LEU A 177 -19.49 -13.93 19.83
N VAL A 178 -18.53 -13.76 18.93
CA VAL A 178 -18.61 -14.19 17.53
C VAL A 178 -18.05 -15.62 17.30
N GLY A 179 -17.40 -16.22 18.28
CA GLY A 179 -16.76 -17.53 18.12
C GLY A 179 -17.74 -18.68 17.93
N THR A 180 -17.54 -19.51 16.90
CA THR A 180 -18.29 -20.75 16.69
C THR A 180 -17.67 -21.88 17.53
N LYS A 181 -18.48 -22.57 18.35
CA LYS A 181 -17.97 -23.69 19.14
C LYS A 181 -17.82 -24.93 18.25
N HIS A 182 -16.62 -25.46 18.13
CA HIS A 182 -16.31 -26.73 17.48
C HIS A 182 -15.46 -27.57 18.41
N ASN A 183 -15.94 -28.78 18.79
CA ASN A 183 -15.26 -29.71 19.70
C ASN A 183 -14.70 -29.09 21.00
N GLY A 184 -15.44 -28.15 21.60
CA GLY A 184 -15.01 -27.47 22.83
C GLY A 184 -14.04 -26.33 22.66
N SER A 185 -13.59 -26.06 21.44
CA SER A 185 -12.82 -24.86 21.06
C SER A 185 -13.69 -23.86 20.30
N VAL A 186 -13.28 -22.59 20.31
CA VAL A 186 -13.95 -21.53 19.59
C VAL A 186 -13.10 -21.18 18.36
N GLU A 187 -13.66 -21.37 17.17
CA GLU A 187 -13.01 -21.00 15.91
C GLU A 187 -13.52 -19.64 15.46
N ILE A 188 -12.60 -18.72 15.16
CA ILE A 188 -12.93 -17.35 14.77
C ILE A 188 -12.08 -16.96 13.56
N ASP A 189 -12.71 -16.40 12.51
CA ASP A 189 -11.99 -15.62 11.50
C ASP A 189 -11.67 -14.23 12.08
N ILE A 190 -10.42 -14.08 12.53
CA ILE A 190 -9.97 -12.85 13.20
C ILE A 190 -9.79 -11.66 12.24
N MET A 191 -9.54 -11.92 10.95
CA MET A 191 -9.17 -10.87 10.00
C MET A 191 -10.27 -9.81 9.81
N PRO A 192 -11.56 -10.16 9.63
CA PRO A 192 -12.64 -9.17 9.58
C PRO A 192 -12.76 -8.33 10.85
N LEU A 193 -12.50 -8.90 12.02
CA LEU A 193 -12.54 -8.19 13.31
C LEU A 193 -11.40 -7.16 13.39
N LEU A 194 -10.19 -7.52 12.95
CA LEU A 194 -9.06 -6.60 12.90
C LEU A 194 -9.27 -5.47 11.89
N PHE A 195 -9.90 -5.72 10.75
CA PHE A 195 -10.28 -4.68 9.81
C PHE A 195 -11.30 -3.69 10.38
N ARG A 196 -12.24 -4.16 11.19
CA ARG A 196 -13.19 -3.28 11.91
C ARG A 196 -12.48 -2.49 13.00
N PHE A 197 -11.65 -3.14 13.80
CA PHE A 197 -10.83 -2.48 14.83
C PHE A 197 -10.03 -1.31 14.26
N THR A 198 -9.30 -1.54 13.18
CA THR A 198 -8.50 -0.47 12.56
C THR A 198 -9.34 0.59 11.87
N LEU A 199 -10.53 0.24 11.37
CA LEU A 199 -11.49 1.20 10.84
C LEU A 199 -12.03 2.11 11.94
N ASP A 200 -12.45 1.55 13.07
CA ASP A 200 -13.00 2.28 14.21
C ASP A 200 -11.94 3.21 14.81
N THR A 201 -10.71 2.74 14.97
CA THR A 201 -9.57 3.56 15.43
C THR A 201 -9.26 4.69 14.43
N ALA A 202 -9.20 4.39 13.12
CA ALA A 202 -8.87 5.37 12.11
C ALA A 202 -9.94 6.47 11.99
N THR A 203 -11.23 6.11 12.03
CA THR A 203 -12.32 7.09 11.98
C THR A 203 -12.37 7.94 13.26
N GLY A 204 -12.14 7.37 14.43
CA GLY A 204 -11.97 8.09 15.67
C GLY A 204 -10.87 9.14 15.60
N PHE A 205 -9.70 8.79 15.08
CA PHE A 205 -8.58 9.71 14.90
C PHE A 205 -8.84 10.79 13.84
N LEU A 206 -9.44 10.41 12.69
CA LEU A 206 -9.65 11.32 11.57
C LEU A 206 -10.80 12.31 11.82
N PHE A 207 -11.93 11.82 12.34
CA PHE A 207 -13.18 12.57 12.47
C PHE A 207 -13.51 12.98 13.91
N GLY A 208 -12.79 12.44 14.89
CA GLY A 208 -13.14 12.58 16.32
C GLY A 208 -14.26 11.63 16.78
N GLU A 209 -14.84 10.85 15.87
CA GLU A 209 -15.95 9.92 16.12
C GLU A 209 -15.73 8.61 15.38
N SER A 210 -15.87 7.49 16.10
CA SER A 210 -15.77 6.14 15.52
C SER A 210 -17.05 5.77 14.78
N VAL A 211 -16.93 5.00 13.69
CA VAL A 211 -18.08 4.39 12.99
C VAL A 211 -18.64 3.17 13.74
N GLU A 212 -18.03 2.77 14.86
CA GLU A 212 -18.45 1.66 15.73
C GLU A 212 -18.75 0.35 14.96
N SER A 213 -17.98 0.09 13.92
CA SER A 213 -18.20 -1.06 13.01
C SER A 213 -18.13 -2.40 13.72
N GLN A 214 -17.36 -2.49 14.82
CA GLN A 214 -17.23 -3.69 15.64
C GLN A 214 -18.51 -3.98 16.41
N LYS A 215 -19.07 -2.96 17.08
CA LYS A 215 -20.35 -3.08 17.81
C LYS A 215 -21.51 -3.39 16.87
N ALA A 216 -21.55 -2.72 15.71
CA ALA A 216 -22.58 -2.95 14.70
C ALA A 216 -22.59 -4.42 14.23
N ALA A 217 -21.43 -5.03 14.02
CA ALA A 217 -21.33 -6.42 13.61
C ALA A 217 -21.74 -7.41 14.72
N ALA A 218 -21.41 -7.11 15.98
CA ALA A 218 -21.74 -7.97 17.12
C ALA A 218 -23.24 -7.97 17.45
N THR A 219 -23.93 -6.83 17.28
CA THR A 219 -25.34 -6.66 17.66
C THR A 219 -26.31 -6.88 16.51
N GLY A 220 -25.83 -7.00 15.26
CA GLY A 220 -26.67 -6.99 14.06
C GLY A 220 -27.38 -5.66 13.79
N ILE A 221 -27.15 -4.67 14.67
CA ILE A 221 -27.67 -3.31 14.51
C ILE A 221 -26.61 -2.54 13.75
N THR A 222 -26.84 -2.32 12.46
CA THR A 222 -26.03 -1.33 11.73
C THR A 222 -26.17 -0.02 12.48
N SER A 223 -25.02 0.63 12.78
CA SER A 223 -25.05 1.94 13.45
C SER A 223 -25.62 2.97 12.47
N ARG A 224 -26.94 2.94 12.30
CA ARG A 224 -27.71 3.96 11.53
C ARG A 224 -27.74 5.31 12.25
N ALA A 225 -27.05 5.40 13.39
CA ALA A 225 -27.23 6.48 14.32
C ALA A 225 -26.40 7.73 14.02
N SER A 226 -25.39 7.67 13.12
CA SER A 226 -24.68 8.91 12.81
C SER A 226 -25.39 9.68 11.70
N ALA A 227 -25.54 10.99 11.90
CA ALA A 227 -26.06 11.90 10.88
C ALA A 227 -25.26 11.78 9.56
N ALA A 228 -23.97 11.44 9.64
CA ALA A 228 -23.12 11.18 8.50
C ALA A 228 -23.57 9.97 7.68
N THR A 229 -23.96 8.88 8.33
CA THR A 229 -24.49 7.67 7.65
C THR A 229 -25.81 7.99 6.93
N ALA A 230 -26.72 8.70 7.61
CA ALA A 230 -27.99 9.10 7.01
C ALA A 230 -27.82 10.06 5.83
N MET A 231 -26.86 10.99 5.89
CA MET A 231 -26.55 11.93 4.80
C MET A 231 -25.77 11.27 3.64
N ALA A 232 -25.06 10.18 3.90
CA ALA A 232 -24.35 9.44 2.87
C ALA A 232 -25.22 8.41 2.14
N ALA A 233 -26.34 8.00 2.75
CA ALA A 233 -27.31 7.08 2.15
C ALA A 233 -27.83 7.63 0.83
N ASP A 234 -28.03 6.76 -0.15
CA ASP A 234 -28.63 7.10 -1.43
C ASP A 234 -30.15 7.21 -1.24
N GLN A 235 -30.81 8.11 -2.00
CA GLN A 235 -32.29 8.25 -2.02
C GLN A 235 -33.01 6.96 -2.49
N SER A 236 -32.25 5.98 -3.02
CA SER A 236 -32.77 4.67 -3.44
C SER A 236 -32.97 3.67 -2.26
N GLY A 237 -32.72 4.06 -1.02
CA GLY A 237 -32.97 3.22 0.18
C GLY A 237 -32.00 2.02 0.34
N ASN A 238 -30.94 1.95 -0.43
CA ASN A 238 -29.95 0.88 -0.37
C ASN A 238 -28.90 1.26 0.68
N ASP A 239 -29.19 0.97 1.95
CA ASP A 239 -28.32 1.23 3.09
C ASP A 239 -27.15 0.23 3.11
N MET A 240 -26.01 0.64 2.59
CA MET A 240 -24.75 -0.09 2.73
C MET A 240 -24.06 0.36 4.02
N ALA A 241 -23.63 -0.60 4.85
CA ALA A 241 -22.81 -0.27 6.01
C ALA A 241 -21.48 0.37 5.57
N PHE A 242 -20.94 1.31 6.34
CA PHE A 242 -19.68 2.00 5.98
C PHE A 242 -18.53 1.02 5.69
N SER A 243 -18.39 -0.03 6.51
CA SER A 243 -17.37 -1.08 6.32
C SER A 243 -17.56 -1.87 5.02
N GLU A 244 -18.79 -2.14 4.62
CA GLU A 244 -19.10 -2.82 3.35
C GLU A 244 -18.80 -1.94 2.15
N ALA A 245 -19.22 -0.66 2.20
CA ALA A 245 -18.88 0.32 1.18
C ALA A 245 -17.36 0.46 1.01
N PHE A 246 -16.64 0.47 2.13
CA PHE A 246 -15.19 0.55 2.10
C PHE A 246 -14.57 -0.68 1.40
N ASN A 247 -14.98 -1.88 1.76
CA ASN A 247 -14.50 -3.12 1.17
C ASN A 247 -14.80 -3.18 -0.34
N GLU A 248 -16.02 -2.85 -0.74
CA GLU A 248 -16.43 -2.85 -2.16
C GLU A 248 -15.62 -1.85 -2.98
N ALA A 249 -15.47 -0.62 -2.48
CA ALA A 249 -14.67 0.41 -3.15
C ALA A 249 -13.20 0.02 -3.27
N ALA A 250 -12.60 -0.50 -2.20
CA ALA A 250 -11.21 -0.96 -2.18
C ALA A 250 -10.98 -2.11 -3.18
N ASN A 251 -11.84 -3.12 -3.19
CA ASN A 251 -11.76 -4.25 -4.12
C ASN A 251 -11.87 -3.81 -5.58
N TRP A 252 -12.78 -2.89 -5.88
CA TRP A 252 -12.91 -2.32 -7.21
C TRP A 252 -11.64 -1.58 -7.64
N ILE A 253 -11.11 -0.71 -6.79
CA ILE A 253 -9.87 0.02 -7.08
C ILE A 253 -8.69 -0.93 -7.27
N MET A 254 -8.55 -1.95 -6.44
CA MET A 254 -7.47 -2.94 -6.60
C MET A 254 -7.58 -3.70 -7.92
N THR A 255 -8.80 -4.03 -8.38
CA THR A 255 -9.03 -4.62 -9.72
C THR A 255 -8.55 -3.68 -10.82
N ARG A 256 -8.89 -2.38 -10.74
CA ARG A 256 -8.42 -1.36 -11.69
C ARG A 256 -6.88 -1.25 -11.72
N VAL A 257 -6.25 -1.26 -10.55
CA VAL A 257 -4.79 -1.19 -10.42
C VAL A 257 -4.11 -2.42 -11.04
N ARG A 258 -4.66 -3.62 -10.81
CA ARG A 258 -4.14 -4.87 -11.42
C ARG A 258 -4.19 -4.86 -12.95
N LEU A 259 -5.21 -4.22 -13.53
CA LEU A 259 -5.34 -4.05 -14.98
C LEU A 259 -4.42 -2.95 -15.55
N GLN A 260 -3.70 -2.20 -14.72
CA GLN A 260 -2.74 -1.18 -15.14
C GLN A 260 -3.30 -0.23 -16.23
N GLY A 261 -2.70 -0.23 -17.44
CA GLY A 261 -3.16 0.59 -18.57
C GLY A 261 -4.57 0.27 -19.09
N LEU A 262 -5.12 -0.87 -18.71
CA LEU A 262 -6.45 -1.34 -19.06
C LEU A 262 -7.48 -1.15 -17.93
N TYR A 263 -7.18 -0.30 -16.93
CA TYR A 263 -8.03 -0.06 -15.75
C TYR A 263 -9.50 0.28 -16.11
N TRP A 264 -9.74 0.84 -17.27
CA TRP A 264 -11.07 1.21 -17.77
C TRP A 264 -11.93 -0.01 -18.16
N LEU A 265 -11.32 -1.20 -18.34
CA LEU A 265 -12.04 -2.46 -18.57
C LEU A 265 -12.65 -3.05 -17.29
N ALA A 266 -12.45 -2.43 -16.13
CA ALA A 266 -13.07 -2.83 -14.86
C ALA A 266 -14.19 -1.84 -14.43
N PRO A 267 -15.30 -1.70 -15.20
CA PRO A 267 -16.42 -0.93 -14.71
C PRO A 267 -17.10 -1.69 -13.56
N SER A 268 -17.48 -0.98 -12.50
CA SER A 268 -18.31 -1.52 -11.43
C SER A 268 -19.33 -0.48 -10.99
N ARG A 269 -20.61 -0.80 -11.12
CA ARG A 269 -21.67 0.05 -10.59
C ARG A 269 -21.63 0.08 -9.06
N ASN A 270 -21.41 -1.07 -8.44
CA ASN A 270 -21.34 -1.19 -6.97
C ASN A 270 -20.08 -0.47 -6.43
N GLY A 271 -18.91 -0.70 -7.03
CA GLY A 271 -17.69 -0.01 -6.65
C GLY A 271 -17.77 1.51 -6.77
N LYS A 272 -18.44 2.02 -7.81
CA LYS A 272 -18.72 3.45 -7.97
C LYS A 272 -19.67 3.95 -6.89
N LYS A 273 -20.82 3.28 -6.65
CA LYS A 273 -21.78 3.65 -5.61
C LYS A 273 -21.11 3.67 -4.22
N ALA A 274 -20.29 2.66 -3.93
CA ALA A 274 -19.53 2.55 -2.70
C ALA A 274 -18.53 3.72 -2.55
N SER A 275 -17.78 4.05 -3.59
CA SER A 275 -16.85 5.19 -3.59
C SER A 275 -17.59 6.53 -3.41
N ASP A 276 -18.74 6.69 -4.07
CA ASP A 276 -19.58 7.90 -3.94
C ASP A 276 -20.17 8.01 -2.53
N TYR A 277 -20.55 6.89 -1.91
CA TYR A 277 -21.02 6.85 -0.51
C TYR A 277 -19.91 7.30 0.45
N LEU A 278 -18.70 6.72 0.36
CA LEU A 278 -17.57 7.09 1.20
C LEU A 278 -17.20 8.57 1.05
N ARG A 279 -17.30 9.10 -0.17
CA ARG A 279 -17.06 10.51 -0.42
C ARG A 279 -18.12 11.40 0.25
N ARG A 280 -19.42 11.08 0.09
CA ARG A 280 -20.50 11.83 0.76
C ARG A 280 -20.36 11.80 2.28
N TYR A 281 -20.02 10.64 2.84
CA TYR A 281 -19.73 10.47 4.26
C TYR A 281 -18.59 11.40 4.72
N THR A 282 -17.49 11.38 4.02
CA THR A 282 -16.33 12.24 4.32
C THR A 282 -16.67 13.72 4.14
N ASP A 283 -17.40 14.08 3.07
CA ASP A 283 -17.81 15.46 2.79
C ASP A 283 -18.74 16.01 3.87
N TYR A 284 -19.54 15.15 4.54
CA TYR A 284 -20.33 15.57 5.70
C TYR A 284 -19.42 16.08 6.82
N TYR A 285 -18.43 15.30 7.25
CA TYR A 285 -17.50 15.72 8.31
C TYR A 285 -16.66 16.93 7.90
N VAL A 286 -16.22 16.99 6.64
CA VAL A 286 -15.46 18.15 6.11
C VAL A 286 -16.30 19.44 6.21
N ARG A 287 -17.60 19.37 5.94
CA ARG A 287 -18.50 20.54 6.09
C ARG A 287 -18.76 20.91 7.54
N MET A 288 -18.78 19.92 8.42
CA MET A 288 -19.03 20.15 9.87
C MET A 288 -17.77 20.59 10.61
N ALA A 289 -16.58 20.35 10.05
CA ALA A 289 -15.32 20.76 10.65
C ALA A 289 -15.25 22.29 10.79
N LYS A 290 -15.23 22.78 12.02
CA LYS A 290 -15.15 24.21 12.33
C LYS A 290 -13.73 24.53 12.81
N PRO A 291 -12.96 25.37 12.09
CA PRO A 291 -11.68 25.85 12.58
C PRO A 291 -11.82 26.59 13.91
N GLY A 292 -10.96 26.28 14.88
CA GLY A 292 -10.85 27.08 16.12
C GLY A 292 -11.85 26.80 17.23
N MET A 293 -12.76 25.84 17.11
CA MET A 293 -13.48 25.32 18.27
C MET A 293 -12.59 24.31 18.99
N GLY A 294 -11.72 24.79 19.88
CA GLY A 294 -10.87 23.99 20.73
C GLY A 294 -11.69 23.01 21.56
N LYS A 295 -11.95 21.83 21.03
CA LYS A 295 -12.24 20.67 21.85
C LYS A 295 -10.96 20.30 22.57
N GLU A 296 -11.03 19.84 23.81
CA GLU A 296 -9.89 19.32 24.56
C GLU A 296 -9.21 18.17 23.82
N GLU A 297 -9.93 17.56 22.88
CA GLU A 297 -9.53 16.37 22.13
C GLU A 297 -9.02 16.72 20.72
N TYR A 298 -7.92 16.12 20.31
CA TYR A 298 -7.33 16.28 18.98
C TYR A 298 -8.18 15.59 17.90
N VAL A 299 -8.58 16.33 16.88
CA VAL A 299 -9.24 15.82 15.67
C VAL A 299 -8.45 16.27 14.43
N LEU A 300 -7.91 15.30 13.68
CA LEU A 300 -7.03 15.59 12.53
C LEU A 300 -7.73 16.46 11.48
N LEU A 301 -8.98 16.18 11.17
CA LEU A 301 -9.74 16.92 10.17
C LEU A 301 -9.89 18.41 10.53
N GLU A 302 -10.14 18.73 11.79
CA GLU A 302 -10.28 20.13 12.27
C GLU A 302 -8.96 20.89 12.08
N ARG A 303 -7.82 20.26 12.41
CA ARG A 303 -6.49 20.84 12.21
C ARG A 303 -6.14 21.05 10.74
N LEU A 304 -6.57 20.15 9.86
CA LEU A 304 -6.41 20.34 8.43
C LEU A 304 -7.30 21.45 7.88
N ALA A 305 -8.52 21.59 8.39
CA ALA A 305 -9.45 22.63 7.99
C ALA A 305 -8.96 24.05 8.39
N GLU A 306 -8.12 24.18 9.43
CA GLU A 306 -7.43 25.42 9.76
C GLU A 306 -6.42 25.85 8.67
N GLN A 307 -5.80 24.88 7.99
CA GLN A 307 -4.72 25.13 7.03
C GLN A 307 -5.19 25.25 5.58
N THR A 308 -6.37 24.73 5.23
CA THR A 308 -6.91 24.82 3.88
C THR A 308 -8.44 24.90 3.88
N LYS A 309 -8.97 25.82 3.07
CA LYS A 309 -10.42 25.99 2.85
C LYS A 309 -10.95 25.13 1.69
N ASN A 310 -10.09 24.40 0.98
CA ASN A 310 -10.51 23.58 -0.14
C ASN A 310 -11.09 22.24 0.35
N GLN A 311 -12.42 22.19 0.50
CA GLN A 311 -13.15 21.03 0.99
C GLN A 311 -12.90 19.76 0.16
N GLY A 312 -12.83 19.85 -1.17
CA GLY A 312 -12.55 18.69 -2.03
C GLY A 312 -11.16 18.10 -1.77
N LYS A 313 -10.14 18.96 -1.57
CA LYS A 313 -8.80 18.47 -1.18
C LYS A 313 -8.79 17.85 0.21
N LEU A 314 -9.54 18.40 1.16
CA LEU A 314 -9.66 17.80 2.50
C LEU A 314 -10.27 16.40 2.42
N SER A 315 -11.39 16.25 1.72
CA SER A 315 -12.04 14.94 1.52
C SER A 315 -11.09 13.93 0.88
N ASP A 316 -10.33 14.34 -0.15
CA ASP A 316 -9.35 13.48 -0.81
C ASP A 316 -8.24 13.03 0.15
N GLN A 317 -7.69 13.94 0.98
CA GLN A 317 -6.66 13.59 1.96
C GLN A 317 -7.21 12.63 3.03
N ILE A 318 -8.39 12.90 3.56
CA ILE A 318 -9.00 12.07 4.60
C ILE A 318 -9.29 10.66 4.09
N LEU A 319 -9.87 10.51 2.89
CA LEU A 319 -10.07 9.19 2.28
C LEU A 319 -8.75 8.46 2.03
N GLY A 320 -7.72 9.17 1.58
CA GLY A 320 -6.39 8.61 1.42
C GLY A 320 -5.79 8.09 2.73
N LEU A 321 -5.93 8.86 3.82
CA LEU A 321 -5.44 8.47 5.15
C LEU A 321 -6.25 7.30 5.74
N LEU A 322 -7.56 7.29 5.54
CA LEU A 322 -8.42 6.21 6.00
C LEU A 322 -8.01 4.86 5.39
N ILE A 323 -7.81 4.82 4.06
CA ILE A 323 -7.34 3.62 3.36
C ILE A 323 -5.95 3.21 3.86
N ALA A 324 -5.04 4.18 4.00
CA ALA A 324 -3.68 3.90 4.45
C ALA A 324 -3.63 3.31 5.87
N GLY A 325 -4.45 3.83 6.79
CA GLY A 325 -4.43 3.44 8.21
C GLY A 325 -5.17 2.13 8.49
N ARG A 326 -6.26 1.87 7.79
CA ARG A 326 -7.10 0.70 8.03
C ARG A 326 -6.42 -0.59 7.57
N ASP A 327 -6.20 -0.73 6.26
CA ASP A 327 -5.84 -2.02 5.65
C ASP A 327 -4.44 -2.47 6.06
N THR A 328 -3.48 -1.54 6.10
CA THR A 328 -2.09 -1.88 6.41
C THR A 328 -1.92 -2.32 7.86
N THR A 329 -2.57 -1.63 8.81
CA THR A 329 -2.48 -1.95 10.23
C THR A 329 -3.20 -3.27 10.56
N ALA A 330 -4.40 -3.49 10.01
CA ALA A 330 -5.11 -4.77 10.16
C ALA A 330 -4.30 -5.95 9.62
N THR A 331 -3.67 -5.78 8.45
CA THR A 331 -2.82 -6.82 7.85
C THR A 331 -1.59 -7.12 8.71
N LEU A 332 -0.93 -6.08 9.25
CA LEU A 332 0.22 -6.28 10.16
C LEU A 332 -0.21 -7.06 11.41
N LEU A 333 -1.32 -6.68 12.03
CA LEU A 333 -1.85 -7.38 13.20
C LEU A 333 -2.20 -8.83 12.88
N SER A 334 -2.85 -9.09 11.74
CA SER A 334 -3.20 -10.46 11.31
C SER A 334 -1.96 -11.34 11.16
N TRP A 335 -0.92 -10.84 10.48
CA TRP A 335 0.34 -11.58 10.33
C TRP A 335 1.07 -11.76 11.66
N THR A 336 1.07 -10.74 12.52
CA THR A 336 1.72 -10.84 13.84
C THR A 336 1.04 -11.93 14.68
N ILE A 337 -0.29 -11.95 14.75
CA ILE A 337 -1.05 -12.96 15.49
C ILE A 337 -0.78 -14.35 14.94
N LEU A 338 -0.81 -14.53 13.61
CA LEU A 338 -0.53 -15.81 12.98
C LEU A 338 0.89 -16.32 13.30
N LEU A 339 1.90 -15.45 13.18
CA LEU A 339 3.28 -15.80 13.48
C LEU A 339 3.48 -16.14 14.95
N LEU A 340 2.87 -15.40 15.86
CA LEU A 340 2.91 -15.72 17.30
C LEU A 340 2.24 -17.05 17.63
N ALA A 341 1.12 -17.37 16.96
CA ALA A 341 0.47 -18.67 17.11
C ALA A 341 1.33 -19.83 16.60
N GLN A 342 2.11 -19.62 15.54
CA GLN A 342 3.04 -20.60 14.97
C GLN A 342 4.35 -20.74 15.77
N HIS A 343 4.70 -19.73 16.60
CA HIS A 343 5.96 -19.66 17.34
C HIS A 343 5.73 -19.47 18.85
N PRO A 344 5.27 -20.52 19.60
CA PRO A 344 4.87 -20.40 21.00
C PRO A 344 5.98 -19.89 21.93
N ALA A 345 7.26 -20.16 21.61
CA ALA A 345 8.40 -19.66 22.41
C ALA A 345 8.53 -18.14 22.30
N VAL A 346 8.37 -17.58 21.08
CA VAL A 346 8.36 -16.13 20.83
C VAL A 346 7.17 -15.48 21.53
N PHE A 347 5.98 -16.11 21.44
CA PHE A 347 4.79 -15.61 22.12
C PHE A 347 4.96 -15.57 23.63
N LYS A 348 5.49 -16.64 24.23
CA LYS A 348 5.75 -16.71 25.67
C LYS A 348 6.70 -15.60 26.12
N ARG A 349 7.85 -15.45 25.45
CA ARG A 349 8.81 -14.39 25.75
C ARG A 349 8.19 -13.00 25.62
N LEU A 350 7.47 -12.74 24.52
CA LEU A 350 6.80 -11.45 24.31
C LEU A 350 5.80 -11.14 25.43
N ARG A 351 5.04 -12.15 25.88
CA ARG A 351 4.09 -11.99 26.96
C ARG A 351 4.79 -11.70 28.31
N GLU A 352 5.90 -12.39 28.59
CA GLU A 352 6.71 -12.14 29.79
C GLU A 352 7.27 -10.72 29.79
N ASP A 353 7.85 -10.25 28.68
CA ASP A 353 8.39 -8.90 28.54
C ASP A 353 7.27 -7.83 28.65
N ILE A 354 6.12 -8.03 28.02
CA ILE A 354 4.96 -7.12 28.12
C ILE A 354 4.44 -7.07 29.56
N THR A 355 4.33 -8.20 30.23
CA THR A 355 3.88 -8.24 31.64
C THR A 355 4.88 -7.56 32.57
N GLN A 356 6.16 -7.67 32.29
CA GLN A 356 7.21 -6.96 33.02
C GLN A 356 7.16 -5.44 32.78
N ASP A 357 6.98 -5.00 31.51
CA ASP A 357 6.98 -3.59 31.14
C ASP A 357 5.71 -2.86 31.57
N PHE A 358 4.56 -3.50 31.49
CA PHE A 358 3.24 -2.87 31.62
C PHE A 358 2.37 -3.42 32.76
N GLY A 359 2.74 -4.55 33.36
CA GLY A 359 1.94 -5.26 34.34
C GLY A 359 0.87 -6.16 33.70
N GLU A 360 0.00 -6.73 34.56
CA GLU A 360 -1.20 -7.43 34.07
C GLU A 360 -2.21 -6.44 33.50
N TYR A 361 -2.97 -6.90 32.49
CA TYR A 361 -3.96 -6.05 31.83
C TYR A 361 -5.00 -5.53 32.84
N THR A 362 -5.15 -4.23 32.85
CA THR A 362 -6.23 -3.52 33.56
C THR A 362 -6.85 -2.50 32.59
N PRO A 363 -8.17 -2.28 32.61
CA PRO A 363 -8.76 -1.25 31.78
C PRO A 363 -8.13 0.14 32.04
N ASN A 364 -7.80 0.87 30.97
CA ASN A 364 -7.15 2.19 31.02
C ASN A 364 -5.83 2.21 31.82
N PRO A 365 -4.82 1.40 31.45
CA PRO A 365 -3.57 1.34 32.15
C PRO A 365 -2.81 2.66 32.00
N SER A 366 -2.50 3.33 33.11
CA SER A 366 -1.81 4.64 33.14
C SER A 366 -0.38 4.62 32.64
N ASN A 367 0.25 3.43 32.60
CA ASN A 367 1.63 3.24 32.18
C ASN A 367 1.79 2.92 30.67
N ILE A 368 0.71 2.66 29.94
CA ILE A 368 0.74 2.45 28.48
C ILE A 368 0.61 3.80 27.79
N ASN A 369 1.68 4.22 27.16
CA ASN A 369 1.73 5.40 26.31
C ASN A 369 2.67 5.16 25.13
N PHE A 370 2.69 6.08 24.18
CA PHE A 370 3.53 5.94 22.98
C PHE A 370 5.03 5.75 23.31
N GLY A 371 5.52 6.42 24.34
CA GLY A 371 6.94 6.32 24.78
C GLY A 371 7.27 4.94 25.32
N THR A 372 6.44 4.42 26.24
CA THR A 372 6.62 3.11 26.86
C THR A 372 6.45 1.97 25.85
N LEU A 373 5.47 2.04 24.95
CA LEU A 373 5.32 1.09 23.85
C LEU A 373 6.55 1.07 22.93
N LYS A 374 7.13 2.23 22.67
CA LYS A 374 8.34 2.33 21.83
C LYS A 374 9.58 1.80 22.54
N SER A 375 9.68 1.87 23.87
CA SER A 375 10.82 1.36 24.65
C SER A 375 10.77 -0.14 24.89
N SER A 376 9.61 -0.79 24.68
CA SER A 376 9.47 -2.25 24.80
C SER A 376 10.21 -2.95 23.65
N THR A 377 11.47 -3.31 23.91
CA THR A 377 12.45 -3.71 22.90
C THR A 377 12.01 -4.97 22.12
N TYR A 378 11.57 -6.01 22.85
CA TYR A 378 11.20 -7.26 22.18
C TYR A 378 9.91 -7.15 21.38
N LEU A 379 8.95 -6.32 21.83
CA LEU A 379 7.77 -5.97 21.04
C LEU A 379 8.18 -5.33 19.70
N GLN A 380 9.16 -4.41 19.73
CA GLN A 380 9.70 -3.82 18.50
C GLN A 380 10.34 -4.85 17.58
N PHE A 381 11.09 -5.82 18.15
CA PHE A 381 11.71 -6.90 17.37
C PHE A 381 10.67 -7.79 16.70
N VAL A 382 9.61 -8.17 17.40
CA VAL A 382 8.50 -8.96 16.86
C VAL A 382 7.82 -8.23 15.70
N LEU A 383 7.49 -6.95 15.86
CA LEU A 383 6.85 -6.15 14.80
C LEU A 383 7.76 -5.95 13.58
N ARG A 384 9.06 -5.69 13.80
CA ARG A 384 10.03 -5.57 12.70
C ARG A 384 10.19 -6.88 11.94
N GLU A 385 10.26 -8.00 12.65
CA GLU A 385 10.39 -9.31 12.02
C GLU A 385 9.13 -9.70 11.25
N THR A 386 7.95 -9.39 11.79
CA THR A 386 6.69 -9.56 11.06
C THR A 386 6.70 -8.77 9.75
N LEU A 387 7.09 -7.49 9.80
CA LEU A 387 7.18 -6.63 8.61
C LEU A 387 8.27 -7.07 7.63
N ARG A 388 9.31 -7.75 8.09
CA ARG A 388 10.34 -8.32 7.23
C ARG A 388 9.81 -9.56 6.50
N VAL A 389 9.29 -10.53 7.24
CA VAL A 389 8.81 -11.80 6.68
C VAL A 389 7.55 -11.60 5.84
N TYR A 390 6.60 -10.80 6.34
CA TYR A 390 5.35 -10.49 5.64
C TYR A 390 5.15 -8.98 5.50
N ASN A 391 5.85 -8.41 4.51
CA ASN A 391 5.72 -6.99 4.23
C ASN A 391 4.30 -6.65 3.76
N VAL A 392 3.64 -5.72 4.47
CA VAL A 392 2.24 -5.32 4.22
C VAL A 392 2.03 -4.69 2.84
N VAL A 393 3.07 -4.03 2.29
CA VAL A 393 3.09 -3.52 0.92
C VAL A 393 4.17 -4.26 0.14
N PRO A 394 3.88 -5.50 -0.30
CA PRO A 394 4.91 -6.43 -0.80
C PRO A 394 5.52 -5.98 -2.13
N PHE A 395 4.86 -5.08 -2.85
CA PHE A 395 5.23 -4.66 -4.19
C PHE A 395 4.89 -3.20 -4.45
N ASN A 396 5.74 -2.52 -5.20
CA ASN A 396 5.48 -1.15 -5.62
C ASN A 396 6.11 -0.88 -7.00
N ALA A 397 5.70 0.23 -7.62
CA ALA A 397 6.17 0.62 -8.93
C ALA A 397 6.42 2.13 -9.02
N ARG A 398 7.30 2.50 -9.96
CA ARG A 398 7.46 3.88 -10.40
C ARG A 398 7.59 3.91 -11.92
N ILE A 399 7.29 5.06 -12.49
CA ILE A 399 7.50 5.34 -13.92
C ILE A 399 8.61 6.36 -14.05
N ALA A 400 9.55 6.12 -14.96
CA ALA A 400 10.61 7.08 -15.24
C ALA A 400 10.03 8.34 -15.90
N ALA A 401 10.22 9.51 -15.29
CA ALA A 401 9.79 10.79 -15.81
C ALA A 401 10.67 11.29 -16.97
N ARG A 402 11.91 10.78 -17.03
CA ARG A 402 12.92 11.06 -18.06
C ARG A 402 13.81 9.85 -18.26
N ASP A 403 14.64 9.86 -19.32
CA ASP A 403 15.69 8.84 -19.47
C ASP A 403 16.63 8.95 -18.27
N THR A 404 16.91 7.83 -17.62
CA THR A 404 17.73 7.73 -16.40
C THR A 404 18.44 6.40 -16.33
N VAL A 405 19.20 6.14 -15.26
CA VAL A 405 19.85 4.86 -15.03
C VAL A 405 19.59 4.35 -13.62
N LEU A 406 19.43 3.04 -13.47
CA LEU A 406 19.58 2.35 -12.18
C LEU A 406 21.05 1.98 -11.98
N PRO A 407 21.59 2.08 -10.76
CA PRO A 407 23.00 1.86 -10.49
C PRO A 407 23.52 0.45 -10.80
N ARG A 408 22.63 -0.57 -10.76
CA ARG A 408 23.01 -2.00 -10.90
C ARG A 408 22.04 -2.75 -11.81
N GLY A 409 22.46 -3.91 -12.30
CA GLY A 409 21.64 -4.85 -13.08
C GLY A 409 22.18 -5.17 -14.47
N GLY A 410 23.27 -4.53 -14.88
CA GLY A 410 23.97 -4.79 -16.14
C GLY A 410 25.30 -5.50 -15.93
N GLY A 411 25.88 -6.03 -17.03
CA GLY A 411 27.08 -6.85 -16.97
C GLY A 411 26.78 -8.28 -16.49
N ALA A 412 27.84 -9.09 -16.46
CA ALA A 412 27.72 -10.50 -16.07
C ALA A 412 27.42 -10.68 -14.57
N ASP A 413 27.94 -9.78 -13.76
CA ASP A 413 27.83 -9.76 -12.29
C ASP A 413 26.73 -8.82 -11.76
N GLY A 414 26.03 -8.12 -12.66
CA GLY A 414 25.00 -7.14 -12.27
C GLY A 414 25.54 -5.82 -11.72
N SER A 415 26.85 -5.55 -11.78
CA SER A 415 27.47 -4.35 -11.20
C SER A 415 27.34 -3.10 -12.07
N ILE A 416 27.12 -3.28 -13.38
CA ILE A 416 27.03 -2.19 -14.34
C ILE A 416 25.66 -1.50 -14.25
N PRO A 417 25.57 -0.16 -14.32
CA PRO A 417 24.29 0.54 -14.39
C PRO A 417 23.45 0.11 -15.60
N VAL A 418 22.11 0.18 -15.43
CA VAL A 418 21.17 -0.13 -16.53
C VAL A 418 20.32 1.08 -16.89
N VAL A 419 20.07 1.22 -18.19
CA VAL A 419 19.24 2.29 -18.73
C VAL A 419 17.77 2.08 -18.41
N VAL A 420 17.10 3.16 -18.02
CA VAL A 420 15.65 3.24 -17.86
C VAL A 420 15.13 4.32 -18.80
N GLN A 421 14.29 3.94 -19.74
CA GLN A 421 13.69 4.86 -20.70
C GLN A 421 12.59 5.70 -20.05
N LYS A 422 12.43 6.95 -20.47
CA LYS A 422 11.28 7.78 -20.12
C LYS A 422 9.96 7.03 -20.39
N GLY A 423 9.06 7.01 -19.40
CA GLY A 423 7.78 6.31 -19.45
C GLY A 423 7.87 4.82 -19.12
N GLN A 424 9.07 4.27 -18.95
CA GLN A 424 9.26 2.87 -18.56
C GLN A 424 8.90 2.65 -17.10
N THR A 425 8.17 1.57 -16.81
CA THR A 425 7.83 1.16 -15.46
C THR A 425 8.99 0.40 -14.83
N VAL A 426 9.32 0.74 -13.60
CA VAL A 426 10.24 0.00 -12.74
C VAL A 426 9.48 -0.51 -11.54
N ASN A 427 9.41 -1.82 -11.43
CA ASN A 427 8.81 -2.56 -10.34
C ASN A 427 9.86 -2.92 -9.29
N PHE A 428 9.51 -2.83 -8.01
CA PHE A 428 10.36 -3.31 -6.93
C PHE A 428 9.52 -3.97 -5.83
N SER A 429 10.11 -4.97 -5.15
CA SER A 429 9.43 -5.75 -4.13
C SER A 429 10.18 -5.69 -2.81
N PRO A 430 9.67 -4.96 -1.80
CA PRO A 430 10.16 -5.08 -0.44
C PRO A 430 10.06 -6.49 0.11
N TYR A 431 8.99 -7.22 -0.18
CA TYR A 431 8.78 -8.60 0.26
C TYR A 431 9.93 -9.54 -0.18
N LEU A 432 10.28 -9.51 -1.46
CA LEU A 432 11.36 -10.35 -1.99
C LEU A 432 12.75 -9.83 -1.58
N LEU A 433 12.94 -8.51 -1.44
CA LEU A 433 14.17 -7.94 -0.89
C LEU A 433 14.41 -8.44 0.54
N HIS A 434 13.39 -8.41 1.37
CA HIS A 434 13.48 -8.81 2.78
C HIS A 434 13.65 -10.34 2.97
N ARG A 435 13.54 -11.12 1.91
CA ARG A 435 13.71 -12.57 1.89
C ARG A 435 14.94 -13.05 1.09
N ARG A 436 15.84 -12.12 0.74
CA ARG A 436 17.10 -12.46 0.06
C ARG A 436 18.06 -13.12 1.04
N GLU A 437 18.44 -14.37 0.77
CA GLU A 437 19.33 -15.16 1.63
C GLU A 437 20.78 -14.63 1.66
N ASP A 438 21.21 -13.91 0.61
CA ASP A 438 22.50 -13.23 0.58
C ASP A 438 22.55 -11.95 1.43
N ILE A 439 21.42 -11.49 1.95
CA ILE A 439 21.29 -10.32 2.85
C ILE A 439 20.84 -10.76 4.26
N TRP A 440 19.89 -11.70 4.32
CA TRP A 440 19.24 -12.10 5.56
C TRP A 440 19.54 -13.58 5.85
N GLU A 441 20.32 -13.87 6.86
CA GLU A 441 20.54 -15.23 7.32
C GLU A 441 19.22 -15.88 7.72
N ALA A 442 18.98 -17.14 7.25
CA ALA A 442 17.71 -17.83 7.45
C ALA A 442 16.51 -16.93 7.11
N ALA A 443 16.47 -16.42 5.87
CA ALA A 443 15.61 -15.34 5.42
C ALA A 443 14.10 -15.64 5.55
N THR A 444 13.70 -16.92 5.55
CA THR A 444 12.32 -17.37 5.69
C THR A 444 11.88 -17.61 7.13
N GLU A 445 12.83 -17.68 8.07
CA GLU A 445 12.53 -17.91 9.48
C GLU A 445 12.05 -16.64 10.18
N PHE A 446 11.04 -16.80 11.04
CA PHE A 446 10.59 -15.75 11.95
C PHE A 446 11.45 -15.76 13.22
N ARG A 447 12.46 -14.89 13.27
CA ARG A 447 13.45 -14.80 14.35
C ARG A 447 13.60 -13.35 14.83
N PRO A 448 12.77 -12.90 15.78
CA PRO A 448 12.82 -11.52 16.31
C PRO A 448 14.17 -11.11 16.85
N GLU A 449 14.94 -12.05 17.40
CA GLU A 449 16.26 -11.82 18.01
C GLU A 449 17.31 -11.31 17.01
N ARG A 450 17.08 -11.49 15.69
CA ARG A 450 18.00 -10.94 14.67
C ARG A 450 18.13 -9.42 14.72
N TRP A 451 17.16 -8.74 15.30
CA TRP A 451 17.16 -7.27 15.40
C TRP A 451 18.06 -6.72 16.51
N GLU A 452 18.58 -7.58 17.37
CA GLU A 452 19.52 -7.16 18.41
C GLU A 452 20.80 -6.62 17.78
N GLY A 453 21.13 -5.35 18.08
CA GLY A 453 22.32 -4.66 17.55
C GLY A 453 22.29 -4.35 16.03
N MET A 454 21.23 -4.75 15.30
CA MET A 454 21.17 -4.53 13.85
C MET A 454 20.91 -3.06 13.52
N LYS A 455 21.73 -2.51 12.61
CA LYS A 455 21.53 -1.18 12.04
C LYS A 455 20.60 -1.26 10.83
N LEU A 456 19.59 -0.39 10.79
CA LEU A 456 18.64 -0.31 9.69
C LEU A 456 19.29 0.42 8.50
N ASP A 457 19.15 -0.18 7.32
CA ASP A 457 19.63 0.36 6.05
C ASP A 457 18.61 0.11 4.92
N TRP A 458 19.01 0.28 3.67
CA TRP A 458 18.15 0.04 2.50
C TRP A 458 17.82 -1.43 2.22
N ASN A 459 18.37 -2.36 2.99
CA ASN A 459 17.96 -3.76 2.96
C ASN A 459 16.62 -4.00 3.67
N TYR A 460 16.18 -3.03 4.53
CA TYR A 460 14.93 -3.12 5.25
C TYR A 460 14.08 -1.85 5.04
N ILE A 461 13.03 -1.96 4.23
CA ILE A 461 12.20 -0.83 3.78
C ILE A 461 10.70 -1.07 3.93
N PRO A 462 10.19 -1.53 5.08
CA PRO A 462 8.77 -1.88 5.25
C PRO A 462 7.84 -0.68 5.07
N PHE A 463 8.33 0.52 5.31
CA PHE A 463 7.61 1.78 5.17
C PHE A 463 8.04 2.59 3.95
N SER A 464 8.60 1.92 2.91
CA SER A 464 9.23 2.60 1.78
C SER A 464 10.44 3.43 2.22
N GLY A 465 10.88 4.39 1.40
CA GLY A 465 12.06 5.21 1.69
C GLY A 465 12.01 6.57 0.98
N GLY A 466 13.01 7.41 1.29
CA GLY A 466 13.18 8.71 0.67
C GLY A 466 12.05 9.71 0.99
N PRO A 467 11.85 10.74 0.13
CA PRO A 467 10.85 11.78 0.39
C PRO A 467 9.41 11.26 0.55
N ARG A 468 9.05 10.13 -0.10
CA ARG A 468 7.73 9.49 0.00
C ARG A 468 7.65 8.38 1.05
N ILE A 469 8.56 8.31 1.99
CA ILE A 469 8.50 7.39 3.13
C ILE A 469 7.16 7.56 3.85
N CYS A 470 6.58 6.47 4.36
CA CYS A 470 5.29 6.47 5.04
C CYS A 470 5.23 7.57 6.11
N ILE A 471 4.17 8.39 6.05
CA ILE A 471 3.97 9.48 7.00
C ILE A 471 3.56 8.94 8.36
N GLY A 472 2.77 7.86 8.37
CA GLY A 472 2.26 7.18 9.55
C GLY A 472 3.25 6.20 10.21
N ARG A 473 4.50 6.06 9.71
CA ARG A 473 5.46 5.12 10.31
C ARG A 473 5.74 5.35 11.79
N LYS A 474 5.54 6.59 12.27
CA LYS A 474 5.73 6.93 13.68
C LYS A 474 4.55 6.51 14.57
N SER A 475 3.37 6.29 13.97
CA SER A 475 2.18 5.81 14.69
C SER A 475 2.25 4.30 14.97
N ILE A 476 3.14 3.58 14.30
CA ILE A 476 3.47 2.21 14.62
C ILE A 476 4.79 2.27 15.37
N PRO A 477 4.84 1.86 16.64
CA PRO A 477 6.07 1.85 17.41
C PRO A 477 7.04 0.80 16.82
N THR A 478 7.91 1.19 15.89
CA THR A 478 8.91 0.32 15.26
C THR A 478 10.28 1.00 15.25
#